data_36dcb1e79f013dc0df2a472083ee7d12
#
_entry.id   36dcb1e79f013dc0df2a472083ee7d12
#
_cell.length_a   1.000
_cell.length_b   1.000
_cell.length_c   1.000
_cell.angle_alpha   90.00
_cell.angle_beta   90.00
_cell.angle_gamma   90.00
#
_symmetry.space_group_name_H-M   'P 1'
#
loop_
_entity.id
_entity.type
_entity.pdbx_description
1 polymer ?
#
loop_
_entity_poly.entity_id
_entity_poly.type
_entity_poly.pdbx_seq_one_letter_code
_entity_poly.pdbx_strand_id
1 'polypeptide(L)'
;MRNIIITRSFIFLNRKIRRLLLLLVTIFLCARMMGETIIPDSISNPIRTGFHPDPSICRVGEDYYLVTSSFTWFPGLPIYHSRDLTNWSLIGHALTNPKAI
;
A
#
# COMPACT_ATOMS: atom_id res chain seq x y z
N MET A 1 -34.52 21.62 -19.82
CA MET A 1 -34.77 20.78 -21.00
C MET A 1 -33.56 19.85 -21.40
N ARG A 2 -32.36 20.08 -20.93
CA ARG A 2 -31.17 19.25 -21.30
C ARG A 2 -31.12 17.86 -20.65
N ASN A 3 -31.72 17.67 -19.48
CA ASN A 3 -31.61 16.40 -18.74
C ASN A 3 -32.54 15.27 -19.19
N ILE A 4 -33.56 15.60 -20.02
CA ILE A 4 -34.55 14.61 -20.51
C ILE A 4 -34.02 13.83 -21.72
N ILE A 5 -33.08 14.41 -22.47
CA ILE A 5 -32.53 13.78 -23.70
C ILE A 5 -31.55 12.65 -23.35
N ILE A 6 -30.78 12.81 -22.28
CA ILE A 6 -29.79 11.82 -21.85
C ILE A 6 -30.48 10.54 -21.32
N THR A 7 -31.58 10.69 -20.61
CA THR A 7 -32.31 9.55 -20.03
C THR A 7 -33.02 8.72 -21.10
N ARG A 8 -33.51 9.34 -22.20
CA ARG A 8 -34.16 8.62 -23.31
C ARG A 8 -33.17 7.79 -24.13
N SER A 9 -31.96 8.28 -24.37
CA SER A 9 -30.94 7.53 -25.14
C SER A 9 -30.47 6.28 -24.43
N PHE A 10 -30.50 6.28 -23.09
CA PHE A 10 -30.08 5.10 -22.30
C PHE A 10 -31.11 3.95 -22.32
N ILE A 11 -32.39 4.27 -22.55
CA ILE A 11 -33.50 3.28 -22.59
C ILE A 11 -33.48 2.48 -23.89
N PHE A 12 -33.00 3.08 -25.00
CA PHE A 12 -32.94 2.43 -26.31
C PHE A 12 -31.69 1.60 -26.55
N LEU A 13 -30.74 1.62 -25.60
CA LEU A 13 -29.53 0.82 -25.73
C LEU A 13 -29.85 -0.68 -25.56
N ASN A 14 -29.33 -1.51 -26.47
CA ASN A 14 -29.48 -2.96 -26.43
C ASN A 14 -29.10 -3.49 -25.02
N ARG A 15 -29.90 -4.41 -24.47
CA ARG A 15 -29.69 -4.95 -23.12
C ARG A 15 -28.26 -5.46 -22.88
N LYS A 16 -27.61 -6.02 -23.90
CA LYS A 16 -26.22 -6.48 -23.83
C LYS A 16 -25.23 -5.31 -23.63
N ILE A 17 -25.41 -4.23 -24.37
CA ILE A 17 -24.55 -3.03 -24.31
C ILE A 17 -24.72 -2.34 -22.94
N ARG A 18 -25.95 -2.27 -22.43
CA ARG A 18 -26.25 -1.68 -21.12
C ARG A 18 -25.59 -2.47 -19.97
N ARG A 19 -25.61 -3.81 -20.04
CA ARG A 19 -24.90 -4.67 -19.08
C ARG A 19 -23.39 -4.50 -19.15
N LEU A 20 -22.85 -4.38 -20.35
CA LEU A 20 -21.41 -4.15 -20.54
C LEU A 20 -20.98 -2.79 -19.99
N LEU A 21 -21.75 -1.73 -20.23
CA LEU A 21 -21.50 -0.40 -19.66
C LEU A 21 -21.56 -0.38 -18.14
N LEU A 22 -22.53 -1.07 -17.54
CA LEU A 22 -22.63 -1.20 -16.09
C LEU A 22 -21.42 -1.94 -15.50
N LEU A 23 -20.97 -3.02 -16.15
CA LEU A 23 -19.75 -3.74 -15.74
C LEU A 23 -18.50 -2.87 -15.83
N LEU A 24 -18.34 -2.10 -16.89
CA LEU A 24 -17.22 -1.19 -17.04
C LEU A 24 -17.23 -0.08 -15.98
N VAL A 25 -18.41 0.46 -15.68
CA VAL A 25 -18.56 1.49 -14.61
C VAL A 25 -18.24 0.90 -13.24
N THR A 26 -18.70 -0.31 -12.93
CA THR A 26 -18.39 -0.96 -11.65
C THR A 26 -16.90 -1.28 -11.53
N ILE A 27 -16.26 -1.79 -12.57
CA ILE A 27 -14.81 -2.04 -12.61
C ILE A 27 -14.04 -0.73 -12.41
N PHE A 28 -14.46 0.35 -13.08
CA PHE A 28 -13.82 1.67 -12.94
C PHE A 28 -14.00 2.26 -11.55
N LEU A 29 -15.19 2.09 -10.93
CA LEU A 29 -15.42 2.50 -9.53
C LEU A 29 -14.58 1.67 -8.54
N CYS A 30 -14.50 0.35 -8.73
CA CYS A 30 -13.67 -0.50 -7.90
C CYS A 30 -12.18 -0.15 -8.02
N ALA A 31 -11.70 0.17 -9.23
CA ALA A 31 -10.31 0.59 -9.44
C ALA A 31 -9.96 1.90 -8.71
N ARG A 32 -10.94 2.80 -8.52
CA ARG A 32 -10.77 4.05 -7.76
C ARG A 32 -10.73 3.83 -6.24
N MET A 33 -11.26 2.73 -5.75
CA MET A 33 -11.23 2.38 -4.32
C MET A 33 -9.93 1.68 -3.89
N MET A 34 -9.04 1.34 -4.80
CA MET A 34 -7.73 0.80 -4.47
C MET A 34 -6.78 1.94 -4.04
N GLY A 35 -6.98 2.37 -2.81
CA GLY A 35 -6.00 2.81 -1.85
C GLY A 35 -5.15 4.02 -2.18
N GLU A 36 -5.62 5.22 -1.89
CA GLU A 36 -4.73 6.25 -1.36
C GLU A 36 -4.26 5.79 0.02
N THR A 37 -2.98 5.50 0.17
CA THR A 37 -2.36 5.33 1.48
C THR A 37 -2.38 6.69 2.16
N ILE A 38 -3.28 6.87 3.10
CA ILE A 38 -3.34 8.07 3.93
C ILE A 38 -2.13 8.01 4.86
N ILE A 39 -1.10 8.79 4.54
CA ILE A 39 0.00 9.03 5.49
C ILE A 39 -0.59 9.92 6.58
N PRO A 40 -0.57 9.51 7.85
CA PRO A 40 -1.11 10.32 8.92
C PRO A 40 -0.33 11.64 9.03
N ASP A 41 -1.02 12.74 9.35
CA ASP A 41 -0.43 14.06 9.54
C ASP A 41 0.59 14.09 10.70
N SER A 42 0.55 13.11 11.59
CA SER A 42 1.46 12.97 12.71
C SER A 42 1.81 11.51 12.96
N ILE A 43 3.06 11.26 13.33
CA ILE A 43 3.56 9.94 13.66
C ILE A 43 3.89 9.93 15.17
N SER A 44 3.31 9.00 15.90
CA SER A 44 3.60 8.83 17.32
C SER A 44 4.91 8.07 17.52
N ASN A 45 5.76 8.57 18.42
CA ASN A 45 6.94 7.85 18.87
C ASN A 45 6.66 7.05 20.16
N PRO A 46 7.25 5.86 20.28
CA PRO A 46 8.12 5.19 19.32
C PRO A 46 7.32 4.57 18.16
N ILE A 47 7.81 4.70 16.94
CA ILE A 47 7.20 4.04 15.75
C ILE A 47 7.27 2.51 15.82
N ARG A 48 8.21 1.99 16.60
CA ARG A 48 8.34 0.57 16.97
C ARG A 48 8.83 0.47 18.42
N THR A 49 8.15 -0.36 19.19
CA THR A 49 8.58 -0.70 20.55
C THR A 49 9.64 -1.80 20.52
N GLY A 50 10.56 -1.78 21.49
CA GLY A 50 11.62 -2.77 21.62
C GLY A 50 12.99 -2.22 21.25
N PHE A 51 13.94 -3.14 21.03
CA PHE A 51 15.33 -2.79 20.73
C PHE A 51 15.56 -2.73 19.22
N HIS A 52 15.68 -1.51 18.68
CA HIS A 52 15.86 -1.23 17.26
C HIS A 52 16.98 -0.20 17.06
N PRO A 53 18.25 -0.56 17.31
CA PRO A 53 19.36 0.38 17.23
C PRO A 53 19.78 0.64 15.80
N ASP A 54 20.48 1.77 15.60
CA ASP A 54 21.09 2.18 14.34
C ASP A 54 20.13 2.12 13.14
N PRO A 55 18.94 2.75 13.23
CA PRO A 55 17.94 2.66 12.16
C PRO A 55 18.41 3.38 10.90
N SER A 56 18.20 2.75 9.73
CA SER A 56 18.37 3.35 8.42
C SER A 56 17.09 3.15 7.61
N ILE A 57 16.61 4.23 7.00
CA ILE A 57 15.36 4.24 6.25
C ILE A 57 15.60 4.68 4.80
N CYS A 58 14.88 4.06 3.87
CA CYS A 58 14.80 4.51 2.49
C CYS A 58 13.36 4.45 1.97
N ARG A 59 13.08 5.24 0.93
CA ARG A 59 11.80 5.26 0.23
C ARG A 59 11.99 4.84 -1.22
N VAL A 60 11.10 3.97 -1.71
CA VAL A 60 11.03 3.54 -3.12
C VAL A 60 9.58 3.66 -3.56
N GLY A 61 9.26 4.68 -4.35
CA GLY A 61 7.87 4.97 -4.74
C GLY A 61 6.99 5.30 -3.52
N GLU A 62 5.97 4.49 -3.29
CA GLU A 62 5.05 4.61 -2.15
C GLU A 62 5.46 3.73 -0.95
N ASP A 63 6.57 3.02 -1.06
CA ASP A 63 7.01 2.05 -0.06
C ASP A 63 8.21 2.59 0.74
N TYR A 64 8.18 2.36 2.06
CA TYR A 64 9.25 2.69 2.99
C TYR A 64 9.88 1.42 3.53
N TYR A 65 11.18 1.39 3.59
CA TYR A 65 11.96 0.28 4.12
C TYR A 65 12.85 0.78 5.25
N LEU A 66 12.82 0.05 6.36
CA LEU A 66 13.60 0.34 7.57
C LEU A 66 14.46 -0.87 7.88
N VAL A 67 15.75 -0.66 8.06
CA VAL A 67 16.71 -1.66 8.54
C VAL A 67 17.24 -1.20 9.88
N THR A 68 17.42 -2.12 10.83
CA THR A 68 18.04 -1.85 12.12
C THR A 68 19.21 -2.78 12.38
N SER A 69 20.13 -2.39 13.24
CA SER A 69 21.18 -3.27 13.71
C SER A 69 20.59 -4.41 14.56
N SER A 70 21.20 -5.58 14.46
CA SER A 70 20.92 -6.71 15.35
C SER A 70 22.16 -7.12 16.16
N PHE A 71 23.26 -6.37 16.02
CA PHE A 71 24.57 -6.73 16.57
C PHE A 71 24.96 -8.18 16.27
N THR A 72 25.17 -9.00 17.28
CA THR A 72 25.51 -10.42 17.16
C THR A 72 24.32 -11.35 17.04
N TRP A 73 23.08 -10.83 17.10
CA TRP A 73 21.88 -11.65 17.00
C TRP A 73 21.63 -12.08 15.56
N PHE A 74 21.29 -13.36 15.41
CA PHE A 74 21.01 -13.98 14.12
C PHE A 74 19.55 -14.49 14.07
N PRO A 75 18.83 -14.32 12.93
CA PRO A 75 19.22 -13.68 11.66
C PRO A 75 19.47 -12.17 11.84
N GLY A 76 20.47 -11.65 11.11
CA GLY A 76 20.95 -10.28 11.28
C GLY A 76 20.28 -9.28 10.36
N LEU A 77 20.27 -8.01 10.75
CA LEU A 77 19.75 -6.88 10.01
C LEU A 77 18.29 -7.09 9.59
N PRO A 78 17.33 -7.05 10.52
CA PRO A 78 15.92 -7.15 10.20
C PRO A 78 15.49 -6.01 9.26
N ILE A 79 14.69 -6.34 8.26
CA ILE A 79 14.14 -5.42 7.26
C ILE A 79 12.64 -5.30 7.48
N TYR A 80 12.19 -4.08 7.69
CA TYR A 80 10.77 -3.75 7.85
C TYR A 80 10.27 -2.95 6.67
N HIS A 81 8.99 -3.10 6.36
CA HIS A 81 8.29 -2.41 5.31
C HIS A 81 7.08 -1.67 5.86
N SER A 82 6.83 -0.48 5.33
CA SER A 82 5.63 0.33 5.60
C SER A 82 5.22 1.13 4.38
N ARG A 83 3.94 1.50 4.31
CA ARG A 83 3.41 2.44 3.32
C ARG A 83 2.92 3.74 3.94
N ASP A 84 2.87 3.82 5.26
CA ASP A 84 2.31 4.95 6.01
C ASP A 84 3.24 5.48 7.12
N LEU A 85 4.45 4.93 7.24
CA LEU A 85 5.45 5.26 8.28
C LEU A 85 5.01 4.94 9.72
N THR A 86 3.81 4.43 9.92
CA THR A 86 3.23 4.11 11.23
C THR A 86 3.15 2.61 11.44
N ASN A 87 2.66 1.89 10.42
CA ASN A 87 2.49 0.45 10.46
C ASN A 87 3.65 -0.24 9.75
N TRP A 88 4.50 -0.90 10.53
CA TRP A 88 5.70 -1.57 10.05
C TRP A 88 5.58 -3.09 10.16
N SER A 89 5.82 -3.80 9.09
CA SER A 89 5.88 -5.26 9.05
C SER A 89 7.29 -5.75 8.80
N LEU A 90 7.72 -6.78 9.53
CA LEU A 90 8.98 -7.47 9.25
C LEU A 90 8.81 -8.29 7.97
N ILE A 91 9.64 -8.01 6.95
CA ILE A 91 9.61 -8.71 5.66
C ILE A 91 10.78 -9.68 5.48
N GLY A 92 11.80 -9.59 6.30
CA GLY A 92 12.94 -10.49 6.23
C GLY A 92 14.16 -9.96 6.97
N HIS A 93 15.31 -10.55 6.68
CA HIS A 93 16.61 -10.20 7.22
C HIS A 93 17.65 -10.15 6.11
N ALA A 94 18.57 -9.21 6.15
CA ALA A 94 19.64 -9.11 5.17
C ALA A 94 20.71 -10.19 5.38
N LEU A 95 20.94 -10.61 6.63
CA LEU A 95 21.90 -11.65 6.98
C LEU A 95 21.17 -12.92 7.41
N THR A 96 21.04 -13.86 6.48
CA THR A 96 20.36 -15.15 6.69
C THR A 96 21.31 -16.34 6.70
N ASN A 97 22.57 -16.14 6.30
CA ASN A 97 23.58 -17.18 6.30
C ASN A 97 24.60 -16.93 7.43
N PRO A 98 24.70 -17.83 8.44
CA PRO A 98 25.64 -17.65 9.56
C PRO A 98 27.13 -17.65 9.13
N LYS A 99 27.44 -18.13 7.95
CA LYS A 99 28.81 -18.10 7.39
C LYS A 99 29.19 -16.79 6.71
N ALA A 100 28.24 -15.84 6.63
CA ALA A 100 28.48 -14.53 6.02
C ALA A 100 28.90 -13.44 7.03
N ILE A 101 29.09 -13.84 8.29
CA ILE A 101 29.51 -12.97 9.41
C ILE A 101 30.97 -13.31 9.76
#